data_7f57ea7b21dbdee40d7c9e27a6e132f3
#
_entry.id   7f57ea7b21dbdee40d7c9e27a6e132f3
#
_cell.length_a   1.000
_cell.length_b   1.000
_cell.length_c   1.000
_cell.angle_alpha   90.00
_cell.angle_beta   90.00
_cell.angle_gamma   90.00
#
_symmetry.space_group_name_H-M   'P 1'
#
loop_
_entity.id
_entity.type
_entity.pdbx_description
1 polymer ?
#
loop_
_entity_poly.entity_id
_entity_poly.type
_entity_poly.pdbx_seq_one_letter_code
_entity_poly.pdbx_strand_id
1 'polypeptide(L)'
;MNFTEDHLDVHEDMEDYLQSKIALLKSSKRKVINNKILKYLPNKFKDITFNHSNKKNTEQLELENLSSDDYIIKALPNNKFIMISKGFEMNFDTNKLMGEHNVLNIAAAFAAFRILNLTFTDYQNVVRSFRGLPHRIEWVREINNINFYNDSKATNVASTVAALEVFRSKNVFLIAGGDSKKLPLAPLKKYLTKNVAHLFLIGQDALKIQNFFKNLDMLKIFMCDDLANAVNEAFNLAKSGDIILEFNGTEIKEM
;
A
#
# COMPACT_ATOMS: atom_id res chain seq x y z
N MET A 1 -10.43 -1.14 -6.82
CA MET A 1 -10.98 -0.23 -5.77
C MET A 1 -10.75 -0.88 -4.42
N ASN A 2 -10.20 -0.16 -3.45
CA ASN A 2 -10.16 -0.55 -2.04
C ASN A 2 -11.20 0.26 -1.26
N PHE A 3 -11.61 -0.25 -0.10
CA PHE A 3 -12.54 0.41 0.80
C PHE A 3 -12.01 0.26 2.23
N THR A 4 -11.42 1.33 2.75
CA THR A 4 -10.86 1.46 4.09
C THR A 4 -11.22 2.83 4.62
N GLU A 5 -11.14 3.03 5.92
CA GLU A 5 -11.42 4.32 6.55
C GLU A 5 -10.49 5.41 5.99
N ASP A 6 -11.10 6.36 5.30
CA ASP A 6 -10.46 7.52 4.66
C ASP A 6 -11.54 8.52 4.23
N HIS A 7 -11.13 9.76 3.90
CA HIS A 7 -12.01 10.81 3.38
C HIS A 7 -13.19 11.20 4.29
N LEU A 8 -13.10 10.94 5.60
CA LEU A 8 -14.11 11.37 6.58
C LEU A 8 -14.05 12.88 6.91
N ASP A 9 -13.15 13.59 6.27
CA ASP A 9 -13.11 15.04 6.19
C ASP A 9 -14.09 15.62 5.15
N VAL A 10 -14.52 14.78 4.18
CA VAL A 10 -15.43 15.12 3.08
C VAL A 10 -16.77 14.38 3.18
N HIS A 11 -16.75 13.13 3.63
CA HIS A 11 -17.92 12.28 3.78
C HIS A 11 -18.42 12.28 5.22
N GLU A 12 -19.76 12.24 5.40
CA GLU A 12 -20.38 12.22 6.73
C GLU A 12 -19.98 10.98 7.53
N ASP A 13 -19.90 9.82 6.84
CA ASP A 13 -19.49 8.54 7.41
C ASP A 13 -19.00 7.56 6.34
N MET A 14 -18.67 6.34 6.77
CA MET A 14 -18.23 5.26 5.87
C MET A 14 -19.33 4.80 4.90
N GLU A 15 -20.59 4.93 5.25
CA GLU A 15 -21.71 4.57 4.36
C GLU A 15 -21.85 5.57 3.23
N ASP A 16 -21.80 6.88 3.51
CA ASP A 16 -21.80 7.93 2.50
C ASP A 16 -20.60 7.77 1.54
N TYR A 17 -19.40 7.50 2.08
CA TYR A 17 -18.22 7.19 1.27
C TYR A 17 -18.43 5.96 0.37
N LEU A 18 -19.05 4.90 0.89
CA LEU A 18 -19.40 3.70 0.11
C LEU A 18 -20.40 4.01 -1.00
N GLN A 19 -21.43 4.78 -0.72
CA GLN A 19 -22.47 5.13 -1.70
C GLN A 19 -21.88 5.95 -2.86
N SER A 20 -20.94 6.84 -2.62
CA SER A 20 -20.21 7.55 -3.66
C SER A 20 -19.45 6.61 -4.59
N LYS A 21 -18.78 5.59 -4.04
CA LYS A 21 -18.12 4.54 -4.84
C LYS A 21 -19.11 3.68 -5.62
N ILE A 22 -20.24 3.33 -5.03
CA ILE A 22 -21.31 2.57 -5.68
C ILE A 22 -21.92 3.37 -6.85
N ALA A 23 -22.10 4.68 -6.70
CA ALA A 23 -22.60 5.55 -7.76
C ALA A 23 -21.70 5.47 -9.01
N LEU A 24 -20.39 5.50 -8.84
CA LEU A 24 -19.44 5.30 -9.95
C LEU A 24 -19.62 3.93 -10.61
N LEU A 25 -19.79 2.87 -9.83
CA LEU A 25 -20.02 1.52 -10.36
C LEU A 25 -21.35 1.44 -11.14
N LYS A 26 -22.40 2.12 -10.68
CA LYS A 26 -23.71 2.17 -11.37
C LYS A 26 -23.60 2.82 -12.75
N SER A 27 -22.80 3.87 -12.90
CA SER A 27 -22.61 4.61 -14.15
C SER A 27 -21.66 3.91 -15.14
N SER A 28 -20.86 2.96 -14.68
CA SER A 28 -19.84 2.29 -15.49
C SER A 28 -20.42 1.14 -16.33
N LYS A 29 -20.07 1.07 -17.62
CA LYS A 29 -20.46 -0.04 -18.51
C LYS A 29 -19.75 -1.35 -18.19
N ARG A 30 -18.47 -1.28 -17.81
CA ARG A 30 -17.63 -2.41 -17.40
C ARG A 30 -17.00 -2.12 -16.05
N LYS A 31 -16.82 -3.14 -15.21
CA LYS A 31 -16.36 -2.99 -13.83
C LYS A 31 -15.27 -3.99 -13.52
N VAL A 32 -14.21 -3.50 -12.88
CA VAL A 32 -13.14 -4.32 -12.30
C VAL A 32 -13.18 -4.14 -10.79
N ILE A 33 -13.45 -5.21 -10.06
CA ILE A 33 -13.79 -5.15 -8.64
C ILE A 33 -12.84 -6.05 -7.84
N ASN A 34 -12.26 -5.48 -6.78
CA ASN A 34 -11.55 -6.27 -5.78
C ASN A 34 -12.54 -7.16 -5.02
N ASN A 35 -12.28 -8.46 -4.96
CA ASN A 35 -13.17 -9.42 -4.31
C ASN A 35 -13.43 -9.09 -2.83
N LYS A 36 -12.46 -8.48 -2.14
CA LYS A 36 -12.59 -8.05 -0.73
C LYS A 36 -13.73 -7.04 -0.50
N ILE A 37 -14.16 -6.31 -1.53
CA ILE A 37 -15.24 -5.32 -1.38
C ILE A 37 -16.61 -5.84 -1.85
N LEU A 38 -16.69 -7.03 -2.43
CA LEU A 38 -17.97 -7.59 -2.91
C LEU A 38 -19.04 -7.67 -1.81
N LYS A 39 -18.64 -7.94 -0.57
CA LYS A 39 -19.55 -8.00 0.58
C LYS A 39 -20.31 -6.70 0.87
N TYR A 40 -19.81 -5.57 0.39
CA TYR A 40 -20.42 -4.25 0.53
C TYR A 40 -21.26 -3.85 -0.70
N LEU A 41 -21.23 -4.66 -1.77
CA LEU A 41 -21.85 -4.31 -3.04
C LEU A 41 -23.08 -5.17 -3.30
N PRO A 42 -24.12 -4.61 -3.96
CA PRO A 42 -25.22 -5.41 -4.50
C PRO A 42 -24.70 -6.48 -5.47
N ASN A 43 -25.26 -7.70 -5.41
CA ASN A 43 -24.84 -8.86 -6.22
C ASN A 43 -24.78 -8.59 -7.74
N LYS A 44 -25.52 -7.63 -8.24
CA LYS A 44 -25.57 -7.23 -9.66
C LYS A 44 -24.31 -6.53 -10.19
N PHE A 45 -23.34 -6.21 -9.34
CA PHE A 45 -22.14 -5.49 -9.75
C PHE A 45 -20.93 -6.38 -10.04
N LYS A 46 -21.12 -7.68 -10.14
CA LYS A 46 -20.04 -8.62 -10.45
C LYS A 46 -19.80 -8.71 -11.97
N ASP A 47 -18.80 -7.98 -12.50
CA ASP A 47 -18.33 -8.14 -13.89
C ASP A 47 -17.01 -8.93 -13.92
N ILE A 48 -15.92 -8.30 -13.48
CA ILE A 48 -14.59 -8.92 -13.38
C ILE A 48 -14.11 -8.77 -11.96
N THR A 49 -13.70 -9.86 -11.32
CA THR A 49 -13.15 -9.81 -9.97
C THR A 49 -11.71 -10.24 -9.94
N PHE A 50 -10.96 -9.69 -8.99
CA PHE A 50 -9.61 -10.12 -8.68
C PHE A 50 -9.44 -10.26 -7.17
N ASN A 51 -8.63 -11.24 -6.76
CA ASN A 51 -8.35 -11.55 -5.36
C ASN A 51 -6.88 -11.88 -5.17
N HIS A 52 -6.39 -11.72 -3.95
CA HIS A 52 -5.09 -12.17 -3.52
C HIS A 52 -5.26 -13.34 -2.55
N SER A 53 -4.69 -14.50 -2.86
CA SER A 53 -4.73 -15.67 -1.99
C SER A 53 -3.37 -15.87 -1.31
N ASN A 54 -3.36 -15.77 0.03
CA ASN A 54 -2.19 -16.09 0.87
C ASN A 54 -2.25 -17.52 1.44
N LYS A 55 -3.29 -18.31 1.13
CA LYS A 55 -3.51 -19.63 1.73
C LYS A 55 -2.97 -20.73 0.83
N LYS A 56 -2.06 -21.53 1.37
CA LYS A 56 -1.49 -22.73 0.70
C LYS A 56 -2.51 -23.84 0.42
N ASN A 57 -3.66 -23.88 1.12
CA ASN A 57 -4.60 -25.02 1.11
C ASN A 57 -5.98 -24.74 0.50
N THR A 58 -6.26 -23.54 -0.01
CA THR A 58 -7.55 -23.21 -0.66
C THR A 58 -7.50 -23.33 -2.19
N GLU A 59 -6.43 -23.91 -2.72
CA GLU A 59 -6.06 -23.79 -4.13
C GLU A 59 -7.02 -24.48 -5.08
N GLN A 60 -7.49 -25.66 -4.75
CA GLN A 60 -8.30 -26.44 -5.69
C GLN A 60 -9.76 -25.98 -5.76
N LEU A 61 -10.38 -25.71 -4.62
CA LEU A 61 -11.77 -25.26 -4.54
C LEU A 61 -12.00 -23.84 -5.09
N GLU A 62 -11.01 -22.93 -4.91
CA GLU A 62 -11.11 -21.57 -5.48
C GLU A 62 -10.90 -21.58 -6.99
N LEU A 63 -10.05 -22.44 -7.53
CA LEU A 63 -9.77 -22.56 -8.97
C LEU A 63 -10.93 -23.19 -9.74
N GLU A 64 -11.58 -24.21 -9.16
CA GLU A 64 -12.73 -24.91 -9.80
C GLU A 64 -13.95 -24.00 -9.97
N ASN A 65 -14.09 -22.97 -9.11
CA ASN A 65 -15.22 -22.04 -9.13
C ASN A 65 -14.92 -20.71 -9.85
N LEU A 66 -13.71 -20.54 -10.44
CA LEU A 66 -13.37 -19.33 -11.18
C LEU A 66 -14.13 -19.27 -12.49
N SER A 67 -14.71 -18.09 -12.78
CA SER A 67 -15.12 -17.74 -14.13
C SER A 67 -13.92 -17.31 -14.98
N SER A 68 -14.09 -17.21 -16.30
CA SER A 68 -13.05 -16.67 -17.21
C SER A 68 -12.67 -15.22 -16.90
N ASP A 69 -13.49 -14.53 -16.14
CA ASP A 69 -13.35 -13.12 -15.80
C ASP A 69 -12.89 -12.88 -14.36
N ASP A 70 -12.67 -13.95 -13.59
CA ASP A 70 -12.13 -13.88 -12.24
C ASP A 70 -10.63 -14.19 -12.24
N TYR A 71 -9.85 -13.44 -11.44
CA TYR A 71 -8.41 -13.61 -11.32
C TYR A 71 -7.98 -13.80 -9.88
N ILE A 72 -7.15 -14.80 -9.65
CA ILE A 72 -6.45 -15.01 -8.38
C ILE A 72 -4.97 -14.70 -8.57
N ILE A 73 -4.38 -14.00 -7.60
CA ILE A 73 -2.97 -13.70 -7.60
C ILE A 73 -2.34 -14.37 -6.39
N LYS A 74 -1.22 -15.06 -6.62
CA LYS A 74 -0.41 -15.68 -5.59
C LYS A 74 0.98 -15.09 -5.59
N ALA A 75 1.49 -14.75 -4.41
CA ALA A 75 2.88 -14.37 -4.23
C ALA A 75 3.78 -15.61 -4.31
N LEU A 76 4.87 -15.48 -5.02
CA LEU A 76 5.96 -16.44 -5.10
C LEU A 76 7.22 -15.83 -4.44
N PRO A 77 8.26 -16.63 -4.14
CA PRO A 77 9.54 -16.08 -3.68
C PRO A 77 10.14 -15.05 -4.64
N ASN A 78 11.00 -14.17 -4.11
CA ASN A 78 11.78 -13.21 -4.90
C ASN A 78 10.94 -12.20 -5.71
N ASN A 79 9.89 -11.65 -5.11
CA ASN A 79 9.00 -10.66 -5.73
C ASN A 79 8.36 -11.13 -7.04
N LYS A 80 8.23 -12.44 -7.21
CA LYS A 80 7.51 -13.04 -8.33
C LYS A 80 6.07 -13.31 -7.92
N PHE A 81 5.20 -13.30 -8.90
CA PHE A 81 3.78 -13.53 -8.72
C PHE A 81 3.23 -14.37 -9.86
N ILE A 82 2.21 -15.13 -9.55
CA ILE A 82 1.45 -15.86 -10.53
C ILE A 82 0.00 -15.36 -10.50
N MET A 83 -0.54 -15.04 -11.66
CA MET A 83 -1.93 -14.71 -11.85
C MET A 83 -2.64 -15.85 -12.57
N ILE A 84 -3.73 -16.31 -12.02
CA ILE A 84 -4.47 -17.47 -12.48
C ILE A 84 -5.92 -17.07 -12.73
N SER A 85 -6.47 -17.53 -13.87
CA SER A 85 -7.88 -17.50 -14.21
C SER A 85 -8.24 -18.82 -14.88
N LYS A 86 -9.51 -19.06 -15.18
CA LYS A 86 -9.93 -20.29 -15.87
C LYS A 86 -9.26 -20.38 -17.25
N GLY A 87 -8.40 -21.39 -17.40
CA GLY A 87 -7.65 -21.62 -18.65
C GLY A 87 -6.52 -20.63 -18.94
N PHE A 88 -6.10 -19.85 -17.93
CA PHE A 88 -5.05 -18.86 -18.08
C PHE A 88 -4.15 -18.83 -16.83
N GLU A 89 -2.86 -18.85 -17.07
CA GLU A 89 -1.84 -18.68 -16.02
C GLU A 89 -0.72 -17.78 -16.51
N MET A 90 -0.30 -16.84 -15.67
CA MET A 90 0.75 -15.89 -16.00
C MET A 90 1.69 -15.67 -14.82
N ASN A 91 2.99 -15.89 -15.07
CA ASN A 91 4.05 -15.48 -14.17
C ASN A 91 4.52 -14.06 -14.51
N PHE A 92 4.70 -13.22 -13.49
CA PHE A 92 5.28 -11.91 -13.66
C PHE A 92 6.17 -11.53 -12.48
N ASP A 93 7.07 -10.60 -12.74
CA ASP A 93 8.06 -10.12 -11.82
C ASP A 93 7.82 -8.63 -11.56
N THR A 94 7.77 -8.25 -10.28
CA THR A 94 7.56 -6.87 -9.85
C THR A 94 8.78 -6.31 -9.15
N ASN A 95 9.98 -6.65 -9.62
CA ASN A 95 11.25 -6.25 -8.97
C ASN A 95 11.31 -4.79 -8.53
N LYS A 96 10.53 -3.93 -9.19
CA LYS A 96 10.50 -2.48 -8.96
C LYS A 96 9.29 -2.01 -8.16
N LEU A 97 8.26 -2.87 -8.02
CA LEU A 97 7.03 -2.55 -7.30
C LEU A 97 6.93 -3.43 -6.07
N MET A 98 7.13 -2.83 -4.91
CA MET A 98 7.13 -3.55 -3.64
C MET A 98 5.72 -3.60 -3.03
N GLY A 99 5.43 -4.70 -2.32
CA GLY A 99 4.24 -4.86 -1.49
C GLY A 99 3.01 -5.46 -2.18
N GLU A 100 2.19 -6.12 -1.38
CA GLU A 100 0.97 -6.82 -1.80
C GLU A 100 -0.02 -5.87 -2.52
N HIS A 101 -0.12 -4.62 -2.07
CA HIS A 101 -1.00 -3.64 -2.70
C HIS A 101 -0.64 -3.37 -4.16
N ASN A 102 0.64 -3.37 -4.53
CA ASN A 102 1.06 -3.22 -5.92
C ASN A 102 0.74 -4.45 -6.76
N VAL A 103 0.79 -5.63 -6.18
CA VAL A 103 0.34 -6.86 -6.85
C VAL A 103 -1.14 -6.77 -7.20
N LEU A 104 -1.96 -6.29 -6.27
CA LEU A 104 -3.39 -6.06 -6.52
C LEU A 104 -3.63 -4.96 -7.57
N ASN A 105 -2.82 -3.92 -7.58
CA ASN A 105 -2.89 -2.87 -8.60
C ASN A 105 -2.55 -3.43 -10.00
N ILE A 106 -1.53 -4.26 -10.11
CA ILE A 106 -1.17 -4.97 -11.35
C ILE A 106 -2.34 -5.84 -11.82
N ALA A 107 -2.96 -6.60 -10.92
CA ALA A 107 -4.12 -7.42 -11.28
C ALA A 107 -5.31 -6.60 -11.78
N ALA A 108 -5.62 -5.52 -11.10
CA ALA A 108 -6.68 -4.61 -11.52
C ALA A 108 -6.40 -3.99 -12.89
N ALA A 109 -5.15 -3.57 -13.12
CA ALA A 109 -4.71 -3.06 -14.41
C ALA A 109 -4.80 -4.13 -15.50
N PHE A 110 -4.39 -5.37 -15.21
CA PHE A 110 -4.52 -6.48 -16.17
C PHE A 110 -5.98 -6.76 -16.53
N ALA A 111 -6.89 -6.79 -15.55
CA ALA A 111 -8.31 -7.00 -15.81
C ALA A 111 -8.88 -5.87 -16.70
N ALA A 112 -8.49 -4.62 -16.46
CA ALA A 112 -8.87 -3.50 -17.32
C ALA A 112 -8.28 -3.64 -18.74
N PHE A 113 -7.04 -4.07 -18.85
CA PHE A 113 -6.32 -4.30 -20.10
C PHE A 113 -7.02 -5.35 -20.97
N ARG A 114 -7.49 -6.44 -20.35
CA ARG A 114 -8.28 -7.48 -21.00
C ARG A 114 -9.61 -6.93 -21.59
N ILE A 115 -10.27 -6.05 -20.86
CA ILE A 115 -11.50 -5.38 -21.34
C ILE A 115 -11.23 -4.58 -22.62
N LEU A 116 -10.04 -4.01 -22.76
CA LEU A 116 -9.62 -3.21 -23.91
C LEU A 116 -9.09 -4.04 -25.07
N ASN A 117 -9.07 -5.38 -24.97
CA ASN A 117 -8.54 -6.32 -25.97
C ASN A 117 -7.07 -6.03 -26.39
N LEU A 118 -6.26 -5.54 -25.47
CA LEU A 118 -4.84 -5.28 -25.71
C LEU A 118 -4.01 -6.57 -25.60
N THR A 119 -2.81 -6.60 -26.18
CA THR A 119 -2.02 -7.83 -26.24
C THR A 119 -1.29 -8.11 -24.93
N PHE A 120 -1.14 -9.39 -24.61
CA PHE A 120 -0.45 -9.85 -23.41
C PHE A 120 1.02 -9.37 -23.36
N THR A 121 1.72 -9.39 -24.47
CA THR A 121 3.12 -8.96 -24.58
C THR A 121 3.28 -7.49 -24.18
N ASP A 122 2.37 -6.63 -24.64
CA ASP A 122 2.37 -5.20 -24.27
C ASP A 122 2.23 -5.02 -22.78
N TYR A 123 1.31 -5.77 -22.15
CA TYR A 123 1.11 -5.71 -20.71
C TYR A 123 2.36 -6.12 -19.92
N GLN A 124 3.00 -7.24 -20.27
CA GLN A 124 4.23 -7.69 -19.61
C GLN A 124 5.37 -6.65 -19.72
N ASN A 125 5.52 -6.04 -20.89
CA ASN A 125 6.54 -5.01 -21.12
C ASN A 125 6.30 -3.78 -20.23
N VAL A 126 5.05 -3.35 -20.12
CA VAL A 126 4.66 -2.24 -19.23
C VAL A 126 4.97 -2.59 -17.76
N VAL A 127 4.55 -3.76 -17.27
CA VAL A 127 4.81 -4.17 -15.88
C VAL A 127 6.32 -4.23 -15.58
N ARG A 128 7.12 -4.76 -16.49
CA ARG A 128 8.58 -4.84 -16.32
C ARG A 128 9.27 -3.49 -16.32
N SER A 129 8.77 -2.55 -17.09
CA SER A 129 9.35 -1.20 -17.22
C SER A 129 8.87 -0.23 -16.16
N PHE A 130 7.68 -0.42 -15.61
CA PHE A 130 7.07 0.49 -14.66
C PHE A 130 7.79 0.48 -13.30
N ARG A 131 8.24 1.64 -12.87
CA ARG A 131 9.05 1.81 -11.64
C ARG A 131 8.24 2.26 -10.41
N GLY A 132 6.94 2.36 -10.51
CA GLY A 132 6.07 2.97 -9.51
C GLY A 132 5.75 4.42 -9.81
N LEU A 133 4.91 5.00 -8.96
CA LEU A 133 4.57 6.42 -9.01
C LEU A 133 5.48 7.18 -8.04
N PRO A 134 5.81 8.44 -8.33
CA PRO A 134 6.50 9.30 -7.38
C PRO A 134 5.78 9.32 -6.03
N HIS A 135 6.56 9.35 -4.95
CA HIS A 135 6.06 9.43 -3.58
C HIS A 135 5.18 8.24 -3.09
N ARG A 136 5.31 7.06 -3.72
CA ARG A 136 4.61 5.82 -3.32
C ARG A 136 5.60 4.69 -3.12
N ILE A 137 6.17 4.60 -1.92
CA ILE A 137 7.29 3.72 -1.56
C ILE A 137 8.39 3.86 -2.63
N GLU A 138 8.62 5.08 -3.04
CA GLU A 138 9.61 5.43 -4.06
C GLU A 138 11.01 5.27 -3.48
N TRP A 139 11.83 4.41 -4.11
CA TRP A 139 13.23 4.34 -3.78
C TRP A 139 13.96 5.59 -4.28
N VAL A 140 14.55 6.34 -3.36
CA VAL A 140 15.22 7.61 -3.66
C VAL A 140 16.69 7.39 -3.95
N ARG A 141 17.40 6.76 -3.00
CA ARG A 141 18.84 6.47 -3.12
C ARG A 141 19.29 5.46 -2.07
N GLU A 142 20.55 5.03 -2.22
CA GLU A 142 21.29 4.29 -1.20
C GLU A 142 22.58 5.04 -0.85
N ILE A 143 22.89 5.16 0.46
CA ILE A 143 24.15 5.71 0.98
C ILE A 143 24.62 4.76 2.08
N ASN A 144 25.87 4.27 2.01
CA ASN A 144 26.47 3.36 2.99
C ASN A 144 25.62 2.09 3.24
N ASN A 145 24.96 1.56 2.18
CA ASN A 145 24.01 0.44 2.26
C ASN A 145 22.78 0.73 3.14
N ILE A 146 22.44 2.01 3.36
CA ILE A 146 21.19 2.47 3.95
C ILE A 146 20.31 2.96 2.81
N ASN A 147 19.10 2.40 2.72
CA ASN A 147 18.18 2.74 1.64
C ASN A 147 17.14 3.77 2.09
N PHE A 148 16.94 4.78 1.25
CA PHE A 148 15.98 5.87 1.48
C PHE A 148 14.77 5.68 0.60
N TYR A 149 13.59 5.72 1.22
CA TYR A 149 12.30 5.63 0.53
C TYR A 149 11.41 6.81 0.88
N ASN A 150 10.71 7.31 -0.14
CA ASN A 150 9.71 8.36 -0.01
C ASN A 150 8.31 7.75 -0.21
N ASP A 151 7.46 7.86 0.79
CA ASP A 151 6.04 7.46 0.76
C ASP A 151 5.13 8.60 1.23
N SER A 152 5.47 9.84 0.87
CA SER A 152 4.72 11.04 1.30
C SER A 152 3.27 11.09 0.78
N LYS A 153 2.91 10.25 -0.20
CA LYS A 153 1.52 10.02 -0.62
C LYS A 153 0.73 9.08 0.30
N ALA A 154 1.36 8.46 1.29
CA ALA A 154 0.66 7.70 2.32
C ALA A 154 0.09 8.67 3.37
N THR A 155 -1.09 9.21 3.12
CA THR A 155 -1.75 10.24 3.92
C THR A 155 -2.69 9.68 5.00
N ASN A 156 -2.69 8.35 5.20
CA ASN A 156 -3.51 7.69 6.21
C ASN A 156 -2.80 6.51 6.87
N VAL A 157 -3.29 6.09 8.03
CA VAL A 157 -2.73 5.01 8.84
C VAL A 157 -2.66 3.67 8.08
N ALA A 158 -3.65 3.35 7.25
CA ALA A 158 -3.67 2.10 6.48
C ALA A 158 -2.54 2.06 5.45
N SER A 159 -2.24 3.19 4.81
CA SER A 159 -1.11 3.30 3.88
C SER A 159 0.23 3.15 4.60
N THR A 160 0.41 3.77 5.77
CA THR A 160 1.63 3.59 6.58
C THR A 160 1.81 2.14 7.00
N VAL A 161 0.74 1.48 7.44
CA VAL A 161 0.77 0.05 7.76
C VAL A 161 1.20 -0.78 6.56
N ALA A 162 0.65 -0.50 5.37
CA ALA A 162 1.03 -1.20 4.15
C ALA A 162 2.51 -0.99 3.79
N ALA A 163 3.05 0.21 3.96
CA ALA A 163 4.47 0.49 3.75
C ALA A 163 5.37 -0.25 4.76
N LEU A 164 5.01 -0.24 6.05
CA LEU A 164 5.74 -0.97 7.09
C LEU A 164 5.72 -2.49 6.88
N GLU A 165 4.64 -3.05 6.33
CA GLU A 165 4.59 -4.47 5.95
C GLU A 165 5.55 -4.82 4.81
N VAL A 166 5.81 -3.90 3.88
CA VAL A 166 6.82 -4.10 2.83
C VAL A 166 8.20 -4.33 3.45
N PHE A 167 8.53 -3.58 4.50
CA PHE A 167 9.84 -3.62 5.18
C PHE A 167 9.85 -4.46 6.46
N ARG A 168 8.91 -5.39 6.63
CA ARG A 168 8.71 -6.18 7.87
C ARG A 168 9.94 -6.96 8.38
N SER A 169 10.92 -7.22 7.52
CA SER A 169 12.18 -7.94 7.84
C SER A 169 13.38 -7.00 7.98
N LYS A 170 13.16 -5.70 8.01
CA LYS A 170 14.19 -4.66 8.10
C LYS A 170 13.99 -3.80 9.33
N ASN A 171 15.05 -3.18 9.82
CA ASN A 171 14.92 -2.07 10.76
C ASN A 171 14.53 -0.81 10.00
N VAL A 172 13.43 -0.21 10.39
CA VAL A 172 12.90 1.01 9.76
C VAL A 172 13.12 2.21 10.69
N PHE A 173 13.73 3.25 10.16
CA PHE A 173 13.80 4.58 10.74
C PHE A 173 12.68 5.38 10.10
N LEU A 174 11.56 5.52 10.82
CA LEU A 174 10.35 6.10 10.30
C LEU A 174 10.29 7.60 10.57
N ILE A 175 10.22 8.40 9.52
CA ILE A 175 9.94 9.84 9.61
C ILE A 175 8.45 10.02 9.36
N ALA A 176 7.72 10.54 10.33
CA ALA A 176 6.28 10.69 10.27
C ALA A 176 5.82 12.04 10.81
N GLY A 177 4.70 12.55 10.29
CA GLY A 177 4.18 13.82 10.77
C GLY A 177 3.08 14.39 9.88
N GLY A 178 2.95 15.72 9.93
CA GLY A 178 1.93 16.44 9.21
C GLY A 178 0.61 16.56 9.97
N ASP A 179 -0.52 16.54 9.27
CA ASP A 179 -1.87 16.57 9.83
C ASP A 179 -2.46 15.15 9.82
N SER A 180 -2.65 14.56 10.99
CA SER A 180 -3.19 13.20 11.12
C SER A 180 -4.69 13.11 10.80
N LYS A 181 -5.37 14.22 10.43
CA LYS A 181 -6.79 14.28 10.06
C LYS A 181 -7.71 13.52 11.04
N LYS A 182 -7.36 13.50 12.33
CA LYS A 182 -8.06 12.77 13.41
C LYS A 182 -8.15 11.24 13.22
N LEU A 183 -7.30 10.65 12.34
CA LEU A 183 -7.31 9.22 12.08
C LEU A 183 -6.84 8.43 13.30
N PRO A 184 -7.39 7.22 13.53
CA PRO A 184 -7.01 6.39 14.67
C PRO A 184 -5.58 5.86 14.52
N LEU A 185 -4.67 6.24 15.43
CA LEU A 185 -3.26 5.83 15.43
C LEU A 185 -3.04 4.39 15.96
N ALA A 186 -4.04 3.81 16.63
CA ALA A 186 -3.93 2.52 17.29
C ALA A 186 -3.42 1.36 16.38
N PRO A 187 -3.83 1.25 15.10
CA PRO A 187 -3.33 0.20 14.22
C PRO A 187 -1.82 0.23 13.99
N LEU A 188 -1.17 1.39 14.11
CA LEU A 188 0.29 1.50 13.96
C LEU A 188 1.07 0.86 15.09
N LYS A 189 0.50 0.76 16.30
CA LYS A 189 1.19 0.28 17.50
C LYS A 189 1.91 -1.04 17.28
N LYS A 190 1.24 -2.01 16.66
CA LYS A 190 1.80 -3.33 16.35
C LYS A 190 3.04 -3.27 15.46
N TYR A 191 3.04 -2.37 14.50
CA TYR A 191 4.13 -2.24 13.52
C TYR A 191 5.30 -1.43 14.08
N LEU A 192 5.00 -0.37 14.83
CA LEU A 192 6.01 0.43 15.52
C LEU A 192 6.84 -0.41 16.51
N THR A 193 6.23 -1.36 17.19
CA THR A 193 6.94 -2.25 18.12
C THR A 193 7.68 -3.40 17.43
N LYS A 194 7.36 -3.71 16.18
CA LYS A 194 7.90 -4.89 15.50
C LYS A 194 9.13 -4.61 14.66
N ASN A 195 9.11 -3.56 13.85
CA ASN A 195 10.14 -3.30 12.84
C ASN A 195 10.54 -1.82 12.71
N VAL A 196 9.97 -0.93 13.52
CA VAL A 196 10.42 0.47 13.58
C VAL A 196 11.44 0.61 14.72
N ALA A 197 12.69 0.89 14.37
CA ALA A 197 13.76 1.10 15.34
C ALA A 197 13.63 2.46 16.02
N HIS A 198 13.34 3.50 15.23
CA HIS A 198 13.24 4.89 15.68
C HIS A 198 12.13 5.60 14.93
N LEU A 199 11.41 6.49 15.62
CA LEU A 199 10.35 7.32 15.08
C LEU A 199 10.75 8.80 15.17
N PHE A 200 10.84 9.48 14.05
CA PHE A 200 11.16 10.90 13.92
C PHE A 200 9.89 11.65 13.58
N LEU A 201 9.51 12.59 14.40
CA LEU A 201 8.26 13.30 14.29
C LEU A 201 8.47 14.75 13.85
N ILE A 202 7.75 15.16 12.82
CA ILE A 202 7.78 16.51 12.27
C ILE A 202 6.36 17.07 12.13
N GLY A 203 6.24 18.39 12.04
CA GLY A 203 4.98 19.07 11.71
C GLY A 203 3.98 19.15 12.85
N GLN A 204 2.75 19.52 12.51
CA GLN A 204 1.73 20.01 13.45
C GLN A 204 1.29 18.96 14.48
N ASP A 205 1.12 17.71 14.09
CA ASP A 205 0.62 16.65 14.97
C ASP A 205 1.73 15.87 15.69
N ALA A 206 2.98 16.29 15.58
CA ALA A 206 4.12 15.59 16.17
C ALA A 206 3.92 15.31 17.68
N LEU A 207 3.53 16.32 18.46
CA LEU A 207 3.26 16.19 19.90
C LEU A 207 2.10 15.22 20.20
N LYS A 208 1.06 15.22 19.37
CA LYS A 208 -0.08 14.31 19.54
C LYS A 208 0.35 12.86 19.28
N ILE A 209 1.12 12.63 18.23
CA ILE A 209 1.65 11.30 17.90
C ILE A 209 2.60 10.81 18.99
N GLN A 210 3.54 11.68 19.46
CA GLN A 210 4.43 11.38 20.56
C GLN A 210 3.66 10.96 21.82
N ASN A 211 2.66 11.75 22.24
CA ASN A 211 1.86 11.45 23.43
C ASN A 211 1.10 10.14 23.32
N PHE A 212 0.66 9.77 22.12
CA PHE A 212 -0.05 8.51 21.87
C PHE A 212 0.88 7.30 22.02
N PHE A 213 2.15 7.42 21.57
CA PHE A 213 3.10 6.31 21.55
C PHE A 213 4.15 6.34 22.65
N LYS A 214 4.20 7.34 23.53
CA LYS A 214 5.20 7.51 24.59
C LYS A 214 5.39 6.31 25.53
N ASN A 215 4.37 5.45 25.67
CA ASN A 215 4.41 4.27 26.53
C ASN A 215 4.86 2.99 25.77
N LEU A 216 5.45 3.12 24.58
CA LEU A 216 6.08 2.01 23.87
C LEU A 216 7.58 1.95 24.25
N ASP A 217 7.92 1.19 25.29
CA ASP A 217 9.23 1.17 25.93
C ASP A 217 10.42 0.93 24.97
N MET A 218 10.19 0.20 23.88
CA MET A 218 11.23 -0.13 22.89
C MET A 218 11.38 0.91 21.77
N LEU A 219 10.43 1.84 21.63
CA LEU A 219 10.40 2.82 20.55
C LEU A 219 11.07 4.13 21.01
N LYS A 220 12.18 4.50 20.39
CA LYS A 220 12.77 5.82 20.58
C LYS A 220 12.09 6.84 19.66
N ILE A 221 11.59 7.92 20.25
CA ILE A 221 10.88 8.99 19.54
C ILE A 221 11.71 10.26 19.59
N PHE A 222 11.96 10.83 18.43
CA PHE A 222 12.69 12.08 18.23
C PHE A 222 11.74 13.16 17.71
N MET A 223 11.80 14.35 18.28
CA MET A 223 11.07 15.52 17.79
C MET A 223 12.02 16.31 16.91
N CYS A 224 11.68 16.53 15.66
CA CYS A 224 12.50 17.22 14.69
C CYS A 224 11.78 18.47 14.17
N ASP A 225 12.55 19.51 13.85
CA ASP A 225 12.00 20.80 13.41
C ASP A 225 11.45 20.71 11.98
N ASP A 226 12.16 19.98 11.10
CA ASP A 226 11.81 19.82 9.70
C ASP A 226 12.25 18.45 9.15
N LEU A 227 11.92 18.21 7.88
CA LEU A 227 12.28 16.96 7.20
C LEU A 227 13.80 16.79 7.05
N ALA A 228 14.53 17.86 6.74
CA ALA A 228 15.99 17.78 6.56
C ALA A 228 16.68 17.38 7.87
N ASN A 229 16.24 17.95 8.98
CA ASN A 229 16.71 17.60 10.32
C ASN A 229 16.37 16.14 10.66
N ALA A 230 15.13 15.69 10.42
CA ALA A 230 14.72 14.32 10.66
C ALA A 230 15.51 13.30 9.82
N VAL A 231 15.76 13.60 8.54
CA VAL A 231 16.58 12.74 7.66
C VAL A 231 18.03 12.64 8.16
N ASN A 232 18.63 13.76 8.56
CA ASN A 232 20.01 13.79 9.07
C ASN A 232 20.14 13.00 10.38
N GLU A 233 19.21 13.20 11.32
CA GLU A 233 19.18 12.45 12.59
C GLU A 233 18.99 10.95 12.35
N ALA A 234 18.05 10.56 11.46
CA ALA A 234 17.83 9.18 11.10
C ALA A 234 19.09 8.55 10.47
N PHE A 235 19.75 9.27 9.56
CA PHE A 235 20.96 8.79 8.90
C PHE A 235 22.14 8.59 9.86
N ASN A 236 22.31 9.51 10.82
CA ASN A 236 23.38 9.41 11.82
C ASN A 236 23.21 8.20 12.76
N LEU A 237 22.00 7.72 12.96
CA LEU A 237 21.68 6.59 13.84
C LEU A 237 21.57 5.26 13.09
N ALA A 238 21.27 5.30 11.79
CA ALA A 238 21.07 4.11 10.97
C ALA A 238 22.38 3.37 10.68
N LYS A 239 22.27 2.07 10.46
CA LYS A 239 23.38 1.16 10.15
C LYS A 239 23.18 0.54 8.77
N SER A 240 24.26 -0.02 8.23
CA SER A 240 24.22 -0.77 6.98
C SER A 240 23.08 -1.81 6.98
N GLY A 241 22.24 -1.78 5.96
CA GLY A 241 21.08 -2.65 5.80
C GLY A 241 19.75 -2.07 6.32
N ASP A 242 19.79 -0.95 7.04
CA ASP A 242 18.59 -0.27 7.55
C ASP A 242 17.84 0.51 6.46
N ILE A 243 16.61 0.86 6.75
CA ILE A 243 15.71 1.62 5.87
C ILE A 243 15.36 2.95 6.55
N ILE A 244 15.51 4.05 5.82
CA ILE A 244 14.92 5.34 6.20
C ILE A 244 13.68 5.53 5.32
N LEU A 245 12.51 5.59 5.96
CA LEU A 245 11.21 5.71 5.31
C LEU A 245 10.55 7.01 5.72
N GLU A 246 10.34 7.87 4.75
CA GLU A 246 9.56 9.09 4.94
C GLU A 246 8.09 8.81 4.71
N PHE A 247 7.29 9.20 5.69
CA PHE A 247 5.85 9.23 5.66
C PHE A 247 5.40 10.61 6.16
N ASN A 248 4.83 11.40 5.27
CA ASN A 248 4.36 12.73 5.63
C ASN A 248 2.88 12.85 5.29
N GLY A 249 2.02 12.91 6.30
CA GLY A 249 0.56 13.04 6.16
C GLY A 249 0.08 14.39 5.63
N THR A 250 0.99 15.30 5.31
CA THR A 250 0.69 16.57 4.63
C THR A 250 1.11 16.53 3.18
N GLU A 251 0.29 17.08 2.31
CA GLU A 251 0.75 17.45 0.97
C GLU A 251 1.98 18.34 1.11
N ILE A 252 3.14 17.85 0.71
CA ILE A 252 4.27 18.74 0.45
C ILE A 252 3.81 19.60 -0.71
N LYS A 253 3.38 20.81 -0.41
CA LYS A 253 3.32 21.86 -1.42
C LYS A 253 4.76 22.00 -1.88
N GLU A 254 4.97 21.76 -3.16
CA GLU A 254 6.26 21.87 -3.83
C GLU A 254 7.02 23.11 -3.32
N MET A 255 8.18 22.86 -2.69
CA MET A 255 9.18 23.89 -2.51
C MET A 255 10.04 23.94 -3.75
#